data_0aecf97b7a62b197468ea06d8b4b2e50
#
_entry.id   0aecf97b7a62b197468ea06d8b4b2e50
#
_cell.length_a   1.000
_cell.length_b   1.000
_cell.length_c   1.000
_cell.angle_alpha   90.00
_cell.angle_beta   90.00
_cell.angle_gamma   90.00
#
_symmetry.space_group_name_H-M   'P 1'
#
loop_
_entity.id
_entity.type
_entity.pdbx_description
1 polymer ?
#
loop_
_entity_poly.entity_id
_entity_poly.type
_entity_poly.pdbx_seq_one_letter_code
_entity_poly.pdbx_strand_id
1 'polypeptide(L)'
;MKQSARTTILTLWGALVTALALSLSITAPAVALDPGGREEALPTTPPPDPSVPSIGTTVLSDGTPVGIVVAGGNGGLLHVVDLNTRTLRSRERLVPENTDVQPWEFATLSNRHVMLASGGGQLFEIDPDAPEGQKATNLSDPSRPGYEQVAAYSTFLWDVAVDEHDRVYVATQSNHGGHILRYDPSANQGRGQWTDLLPGGVQAGESDVRSLAYDNGFLYAGTGTKNPSIVRINTSTNAATRLAVPSHVTAGLSHLERLQVKAG
;
A
#
# COMPACT_ATOMS: atom_id res chain seq x y z
N MET A 1 33.37 32.03 -8.07
CA MET A 1 32.03 32.63 -8.09
C MET A 1 31.17 31.87 -9.07
N LYS A 2 30.26 30.97 -8.59
CA LYS A 2 28.99 30.53 -9.17
C LYS A 2 28.37 29.60 -8.12
N GLN A 3 27.65 30.20 -7.20
CA GLN A 3 26.73 29.54 -6.27
C GLN A 3 25.32 29.64 -6.84
N SER A 4 24.52 28.68 -6.42
CA SER A 4 23.05 28.77 -6.37
C SER A 4 22.28 28.43 -7.62
N ALA A 5 21.68 27.24 -7.60
CA ALA A 5 20.31 26.98 -8.05
C ALA A 5 19.90 25.51 -7.82
N ARG A 6 19.82 25.04 -6.58
CA ARG A 6 19.31 23.68 -6.30
C ARG A 6 18.38 23.57 -5.07
N THR A 7 17.82 24.65 -4.57
CA THR A 7 17.05 24.59 -3.31
C THR A 7 15.55 24.90 -3.44
N THR A 8 14.99 25.00 -4.64
CA THR A 8 13.61 25.51 -4.77
C THR A 8 12.57 24.49 -5.28
N ILE A 9 12.92 23.23 -5.52
CA ILE A 9 11.98 22.25 -6.10
C ILE A 9 11.33 21.32 -5.06
N LEU A 10 11.87 21.21 -3.84
CA LEU A 10 11.31 20.29 -2.83
C LEU A 10 10.10 20.83 -2.05
N THR A 11 9.76 22.10 -2.15
CA THR A 11 8.69 22.73 -1.35
C THR A 11 7.33 22.80 -2.05
N LEU A 12 7.25 22.56 -3.36
CA LEU A 12 5.97 22.68 -4.09
C LEU A 12 5.10 21.41 -4.06
N TRP A 13 5.68 20.23 -3.85
CA TRP A 13 4.92 18.97 -3.84
C TRP A 13 4.24 18.69 -2.50
N GLY A 14 4.83 19.12 -1.39
CA GLY A 14 4.22 19.00 -0.08
C GLY A 14 2.93 19.84 0.09
N ALA A 15 2.88 21.00 -0.58
CA ALA A 15 1.71 21.89 -0.48
C ALA A 15 0.51 21.41 -1.32
N LEU A 16 0.75 20.65 -2.41
CA LEU A 16 -0.35 20.17 -3.27
C LEU A 16 -1.08 18.99 -2.65
N VAL A 17 -0.36 18.09 -1.97
CA VAL A 17 -0.98 16.94 -1.26
C VAL A 17 -1.76 17.42 -0.04
N THR A 18 -1.27 18.41 0.69
CA THR A 18 -1.98 18.98 1.84
C THR A 18 -3.23 19.77 1.42
N ALA A 19 -3.21 20.44 0.27
CA ALA A 19 -4.37 21.16 -0.24
C ALA A 19 -5.50 20.24 -0.73
N LEU A 20 -5.16 19.05 -1.27
CA LEU A 20 -6.16 18.06 -1.68
C LEU A 20 -6.80 17.34 -0.48
N ALA A 21 -6.05 17.11 0.59
CA ALA A 21 -6.57 16.53 1.81
C ALA A 21 -7.49 17.51 2.58
N LEU A 22 -7.21 18.81 2.53
CA LEU A 22 -8.06 19.81 3.19
C LEU A 22 -9.37 20.10 2.43
N SER A 23 -9.44 19.84 1.13
CA SER A 23 -10.67 20.07 0.35
C SER A 23 -11.71 18.96 0.48
N LEU A 24 -11.36 17.82 1.11
CA LEU A 24 -12.27 16.72 1.41
C LEU A 24 -12.90 16.79 2.80
N SER A 25 -12.68 17.88 3.55
CA SER A 25 -13.45 18.17 4.76
C SER A 25 -14.86 18.62 4.38
N ILE A 26 -15.63 17.71 3.76
CA ILE A 26 -17.05 17.93 3.49
C ILE A 26 -17.78 17.72 4.82
N THR A 27 -18.14 18.81 5.47
CA THR A 27 -19.03 18.84 6.64
C THR A 27 -20.51 18.66 6.26
N ALA A 28 -20.81 18.23 5.06
CA ALA A 28 -22.15 17.82 4.67
C ALA A 28 -22.28 16.29 4.75
N PRO A 29 -23.36 15.73 5.31
CA PRO A 29 -23.58 14.31 5.25
C PRO A 29 -23.61 13.89 3.77
N ALA A 30 -22.73 12.97 3.39
CA ALA A 30 -22.77 12.38 2.07
C ALA A 30 -24.03 11.55 2.00
N VAL A 31 -25.02 12.00 1.23
CA VAL A 31 -26.22 11.24 0.91
C VAL A 31 -25.84 10.32 -0.24
N ALA A 32 -25.72 9.04 0.03
CA ALA A 32 -25.64 8.04 -1.01
C ALA A 32 -27.05 7.74 -1.47
N LEU A 33 -27.36 8.01 -2.73
CA LEU A 33 -28.62 7.56 -3.34
C LEU A 33 -28.44 6.10 -3.78
N ASP A 34 -29.28 5.20 -3.25
CA ASP A 34 -29.39 3.87 -3.80
C ASP A 34 -30.10 3.94 -5.18
N PRO A 35 -29.95 2.93 -6.05
CA PRO A 35 -30.66 2.88 -7.33
C PRO A 35 -32.19 2.89 -7.20
N GLY A 36 -32.74 2.69 -6.02
CA GLY A 36 -34.16 2.76 -5.69
C GLY A 36 -34.61 4.11 -5.13
N GLY A 37 -33.72 5.10 -5.01
CA GLY A 37 -34.05 6.44 -4.52
C GLY A 37 -34.31 6.54 -3.02
N ARG A 38 -33.85 5.58 -2.22
CA ARG A 38 -33.88 5.67 -0.76
C ARG A 38 -32.62 6.37 -0.25
N GLU A 39 -32.81 7.42 0.51
CA GLU A 39 -31.75 8.01 1.34
C GLU A 39 -31.45 7.03 2.48
N GLU A 40 -30.32 6.33 2.41
CA GLU A 40 -29.79 5.61 3.56
C GLU A 40 -28.97 6.60 4.40
N ALA A 41 -29.46 6.94 5.58
CA ALA A 41 -28.71 7.75 6.51
C ALA A 41 -27.45 6.99 6.92
N LEU A 42 -26.29 7.52 6.53
CA LEU A 42 -25.01 7.02 7.04
C LEU A 42 -25.02 7.09 8.57
N PRO A 43 -24.44 6.11 9.28
CA PRO A 43 -24.32 6.18 10.72
C PRO A 43 -23.72 7.52 11.12
N THR A 44 -24.39 8.23 12.01
CA THR A 44 -24.07 9.61 12.42
C THR A 44 -22.81 9.76 13.25
N THR A 45 -22.16 8.66 13.58
CA THR A 45 -20.83 8.64 14.21
C THR A 45 -19.80 8.23 13.17
N PRO A 46 -18.96 9.16 12.68
CA PRO A 46 -17.77 8.73 11.95
C PRO A 46 -16.98 7.80 12.88
N PRO A 47 -16.39 6.71 12.35
CA PRO A 47 -15.46 5.94 13.13
C PRO A 47 -14.38 6.87 13.69
N PRO A 48 -13.89 6.63 14.90
CA PRO A 48 -12.85 7.47 15.48
C PRO A 48 -11.65 7.46 14.52
N ASP A 49 -11.36 8.63 13.99
CA ASP A 49 -10.19 8.94 13.17
C ASP A 49 -10.04 8.09 11.89
N PRO A 50 -10.90 8.26 10.87
CA PRO A 50 -10.72 7.58 9.60
C PRO A 50 -9.44 8.11 8.92
N SER A 51 -8.35 7.37 9.03
CA SER A 51 -7.14 7.69 8.29
C SER A 51 -7.25 7.21 6.84
N VAL A 52 -6.93 8.08 5.90
CA VAL A 52 -6.72 7.76 4.48
C VAL A 52 -5.27 8.11 4.15
N PRO A 53 -4.31 7.24 4.46
CA PRO A 53 -2.89 7.57 4.30
C PRO A 53 -2.45 7.60 2.83
N SER A 54 -3.13 6.86 1.96
CA SER A 54 -2.78 6.73 0.54
C SER A 54 -4.04 6.53 -0.32
N ILE A 55 -3.91 6.73 -1.63
CA ILE A 55 -4.96 6.52 -2.63
C ILE A 55 -4.37 5.73 -3.78
N GLY A 56 -4.99 4.59 -4.10
CA GLY A 56 -4.70 3.85 -5.31
C GLY A 56 -5.38 4.50 -6.53
N THR A 57 -4.78 4.37 -7.71
CA THR A 57 -5.40 4.82 -8.95
C THR A 57 -5.29 3.73 -10.01
N THR A 58 -6.33 3.60 -10.82
CA THR A 58 -6.34 2.68 -11.96
C THR A 58 -7.35 3.13 -13.00
N VAL A 59 -7.54 2.31 -14.03
CA VAL A 59 -8.48 2.55 -15.12
C VAL A 59 -9.43 1.37 -15.22
N LEU A 60 -10.73 1.61 -15.26
CA LEU A 60 -11.74 0.57 -15.46
C LEU A 60 -11.65 -0.05 -16.86
N SER A 61 -12.37 -1.14 -17.10
CA SER A 61 -12.42 -1.81 -18.40
C SER A 61 -12.98 -0.93 -19.51
N ASP A 62 -13.82 0.04 -19.17
CA ASP A 62 -14.38 1.04 -20.09
C ASP A 62 -13.46 2.25 -20.36
N GLY A 63 -12.26 2.27 -19.78
CA GLY A 63 -11.30 3.37 -19.90
C GLY A 63 -11.49 4.49 -18.87
N THR A 64 -12.45 4.40 -17.96
CA THR A 64 -12.68 5.43 -16.95
C THR A 64 -11.59 5.41 -15.89
N PRO A 65 -10.87 6.52 -15.63
CA PRO A 65 -9.91 6.60 -14.53
C PRO A 65 -10.64 6.67 -13.19
N VAL A 66 -10.21 5.84 -12.24
CA VAL A 66 -10.79 5.78 -10.89
C VAL A 66 -9.73 5.90 -9.81
N GLY A 67 -10.15 6.51 -8.70
CA GLY A 67 -9.43 6.49 -7.42
C GLY A 67 -10.00 5.39 -6.52
N ILE A 68 -9.11 4.64 -5.91
CA ILE A 68 -9.40 3.63 -4.91
C ILE A 68 -9.05 4.21 -3.55
N VAL A 69 -10.04 4.43 -2.73
CA VAL A 69 -9.89 5.01 -1.40
C VAL A 69 -10.40 4.03 -0.36
N VAL A 70 -9.59 3.74 0.63
CA VAL A 70 -9.99 2.91 1.77
C VAL A 70 -9.93 3.75 3.03
N ALA A 71 -11.08 3.94 3.66
CA ALA A 71 -11.14 4.51 5.00
C ALA A 71 -10.84 3.40 6.01
N GLY A 72 -9.83 3.61 6.84
CA GLY A 72 -9.43 2.67 7.90
C GLY A 72 -10.48 2.51 8.97
N GLY A 73 -10.31 1.49 9.81
CA GLY A 73 -11.20 1.15 10.92
C GLY A 73 -12.01 -0.11 10.68
N ASN A 74 -13.15 -0.20 11.32
CA ASN A 74 -14.00 -1.38 11.39
C ASN A 74 -14.44 -1.89 10.01
N GLY A 75 -13.85 -3.00 9.57
CA GLY A 75 -14.12 -3.63 8.28
C GLY A 75 -13.44 -2.97 7.07
N GLY A 76 -12.79 -1.83 7.23
CA GLY A 76 -12.22 -1.05 6.13
C GLY A 76 -13.25 -0.72 5.04
N LEU A 77 -13.48 0.55 4.77
CA LEU A 77 -14.51 0.96 3.82
C LEU A 77 -13.88 1.38 2.49
N LEU A 78 -14.02 0.52 1.50
CA LEU A 78 -13.57 0.74 0.13
C LEU A 78 -14.53 1.67 -0.61
N HIS A 79 -13.98 2.68 -1.27
CA HIS A 79 -14.68 3.55 -2.20
C HIS A 79 -13.99 3.52 -3.55
N VAL A 80 -14.76 3.36 -4.61
CA VAL A 80 -14.31 3.56 -5.99
C VAL A 80 -14.88 4.88 -6.50
N VAL A 81 -14.01 5.82 -6.82
CA VAL A 81 -14.38 7.19 -7.19
C VAL A 81 -14.00 7.44 -8.64
N ASP A 82 -14.93 7.85 -9.46
CA ASP A 82 -14.67 8.31 -10.82
C ASP A 82 -13.91 9.64 -10.79
N LEU A 83 -12.71 9.68 -11.36
CA LEU A 83 -11.85 10.87 -11.32
C LEU A 83 -12.26 11.94 -12.34
N ASN A 84 -12.99 11.58 -13.39
CA ASN A 84 -13.50 12.54 -14.37
C ASN A 84 -14.69 13.32 -13.81
N THR A 85 -15.67 12.58 -13.26
CA THR A 85 -16.92 13.16 -12.75
C THR A 85 -16.84 13.54 -11.29
N ARG A 86 -15.85 13.02 -10.55
CA ARG A 86 -15.66 13.17 -9.09
C ARG A 86 -16.84 12.60 -8.30
N THR A 87 -17.43 11.52 -8.82
CA THR A 87 -18.57 10.85 -8.18
C THR A 87 -18.19 9.49 -7.63
N LEU A 88 -18.85 9.08 -6.56
CA LEU A 88 -18.73 7.74 -6.01
C LEU A 88 -19.39 6.73 -6.96
N ARG A 89 -18.66 5.70 -7.37
CA ARG A 89 -19.17 4.59 -8.21
C ARG A 89 -19.64 3.40 -7.40
N SER A 90 -18.90 3.06 -6.36
CA SER A 90 -19.25 1.96 -5.45
C SER A 90 -18.64 2.15 -4.08
N ARG A 91 -19.25 1.48 -3.10
CA ARG A 91 -18.79 1.47 -1.72
C ARG A 91 -19.07 0.10 -1.10
N GLU A 92 -18.03 -0.54 -0.55
CA GLU A 92 -18.18 -1.81 0.15
C GLU A 92 -17.17 -1.97 1.28
N ARG A 93 -17.38 -2.95 2.16
CA ARG A 93 -16.39 -3.30 3.17
C ARG A 93 -15.38 -4.29 2.62
N LEU A 94 -14.11 -4.12 2.98
CA LEU A 94 -13.04 -5.06 2.62
C LEU A 94 -13.17 -6.40 3.36
N VAL A 95 -13.59 -6.35 4.62
CA VAL A 95 -13.77 -7.52 5.50
C VAL A 95 -15.00 -7.31 6.38
N PRO A 96 -15.52 -8.37 7.03
CA PRO A 96 -16.62 -8.24 7.97
C PRO A 96 -16.36 -7.21 9.07
N GLU A 97 -17.43 -6.65 9.62
CA GLU A 97 -17.36 -5.80 10.81
C GLU A 97 -16.64 -6.52 11.95
N ASN A 98 -16.00 -5.74 12.82
CA ASN A 98 -15.12 -6.18 13.92
C ASN A 98 -13.71 -6.61 13.52
N THR A 99 -13.30 -6.41 12.29
CA THR A 99 -11.91 -6.54 11.87
C THR A 99 -11.35 -5.15 11.59
N ASP A 100 -10.31 -4.75 12.30
CA ASP A 100 -9.65 -3.46 12.04
C ASP A 100 -8.81 -3.54 10.77
N VAL A 101 -9.01 -2.59 9.87
CA VAL A 101 -8.22 -2.42 8.65
C VAL A 101 -7.54 -1.05 8.70
N GLN A 102 -6.23 -1.05 8.57
CA GLN A 102 -5.42 0.17 8.54
C GLN A 102 -4.73 0.25 7.18
N PRO A 103 -5.32 0.93 6.19
CA PRO A 103 -4.72 1.02 4.86
C PRO A 103 -3.42 1.82 4.92
N TRP A 104 -2.39 1.38 4.19
CA TRP A 104 -1.10 2.07 4.15
C TRP A 104 -0.69 2.48 2.75
N GLU A 105 -0.48 1.54 1.85
CA GLU A 105 0.02 1.85 0.52
C GLU A 105 -0.65 0.99 -0.54
N PHE A 106 -0.70 1.51 -1.77
CA PHE A 106 -1.31 0.87 -2.92
C PHE A 106 -0.30 0.67 -4.05
N ALA A 107 -0.49 -0.41 -4.82
CA ALA A 107 0.22 -0.63 -6.09
C ALA A 107 -0.76 -1.18 -7.13
N THR A 108 -0.57 -0.82 -8.40
CA THR A 108 -1.45 -1.24 -9.48
C THR A 108 -0.80 -2.33 -10.30
N LEU A 109 -1.53 -3.41 -10.56
CA LEU A 109 -1.13 -4.53 -11.41
C LEU A 109 -1.38 -4.24 -12.89
N SER A 110 -0.76 -5.02 -13.78
CA SER A 110 -0.93 -4.89 -15.23
C SER A 110 -2.37 -5.16 -15.69
N ASN A 111 -3.11 -5.99 -14.96
CA ASN A 111 -4.53 -6.28 -15.20
C ASN A 111 -5.48 -5.19 -14.67
N ARG A 112 -4.95 -4.08 -14.15
CA ARG A 112 -5.67 -2.93 -13.57
C ARG A 112 -6.22 -3.16 -12.16
N HIS A 113 -6.06 -4.34 -11.57
CA HIS A 113 -6.35 -4.52 -10.16
C HIS A 113 -5.39 -3.71 -9.30
N VAL A 114 -5.80 -3.41 -8.09
CA VAL A 114 -5.02 -2.60 -7.15
C VAL A 114 -4.75 -3.42 -5.90
N MET A 115 -3.48 -3.48 -5.52
CA MET A 115 -3.05 -4.10 -4.28
C MET A 115 -3.07 -3.08 -3.16
N LEU A 116 -3.54 -3.47 -1.99
CA LEU A 116 -3.54 -2.66 -0.77
C LEU A 116 -2.80 -3.39 0.35
N ALA A 117 -1.70 -2.82 0.81
CA ALA A 117 -1.03 -3.22 2.05
C ALA A 117 -1.74 -2.58 3.26
N SER A 118 -2.00 -3.36 4.29
CA SER A 118 -2.75 -2.93 5.47
C SER A 118 -2.09 -3.38 6.78
N GLY A 119 -2.33 -2.64 7.84
CA GLY A 119 -2.06 -3.06 9.20
C GLY A 119 -2.77 -4.38 9.54
N GLY A 120 -2.28 -5.07 10.56
CA GLY A 120 -2.76 -6.41 10.87
C GLY A 120 -2.28 -7.50 9.90
N GLY A 121 -1.29 -7.20 9.06
CA GLY A 121 -0.69 -8.17 8.14
C GLY A 121 -1.58 -8.54 6.96
N GLN A 122 -2.48 -7.67 6.53
CA GLN A 122 -3.44 -7.97 5.47
C GLN A 122 -3.01 -7.34 4.14
N LEU A 123 -3.00 -8.17 3.08
CA LEU A 123 -2.88 -7.75 1.69
C LEU A 123 -4.20 -8.02 0.98
N PHE A 124 -4.75 -6.99 0.35
CA PHE A 124 -5.96 -7.10 -0.45
C PHE A 124 -5.65 -6.89 -1.92
N GLU A 125 -6.27 -7.69 -2.77
CA GLU A 125 -6.40 -7.43 -4.20
C GLU A 125 -7.79 -6.83 -4.44
N ILE A 126 -7.84 -5.69 -5.11
CA ILE A 126 -9.08 -4.96 -5.41
C ILE A 126 -9.26 -4.94 -6.92
N ASP A 127 -10.33 -5.57 -7.39
CA ASP A 127 -10.82 -5.47 -8.77
C ASP A 127 -11.93 -4.40 -8.83
N PRO A 128 -11.67 -3.21 -9.34
CA PRO A 128 -12.66 -2.15 -9.37
C PRO A 128 -13.82 -2.41 -10.35
N ASP A 129 -13.64 -3.32 -11.32
CA ASP A 129 -14.67 -3.72 -12.29
C ASP A 129 -15.59 -4.83 -11.75
N ALA A 130 -15.23 -5.53 -10.68
CA ALA A 130 -16.05 -6.57 -10.10
C ALA A 130 -17.39 -6.02 -9.57
N PRO A 131 -18.42 -6.86 -9.47
CA PRO A 131 -19.69 -6.49 -8.83
C PRO A 131 -19.51 -5.98 -7.40
N GLU A 132 -20.43 -5.17 -6.93
CA GLU A 132 -20.44 -4.71 -5.55
C GLU A 132 -20.51 -5.89 -4.56
N GLY A 133 -19.75 -5.81 -3.48
CA GLY A 133 -19.58 -6.90 -2.51
C GLY A 133 -18.57 -7.98 -2.94
N GLN A 134 -17.93 -7.85 -4.11
CA GLN A 134 -16.96 -8.81 -4.65
C GLN A 134 -15.65 -8.15 -5.12
N LYS A 135 -15.47 -6.85 -4.87
CA LYS A 135 -14.32 -6.11 -5.39
C LYS A 135 -13.02 -6.43 -4.67
N ALA A 136 -13.07 -6.86 -3.42
CA ALA A 136 -11.89 -7.09 -2.62
C ALA A 136 -11.70 -8.58 -2.29
N THR A 137 -10.47 -9.06 -2.48
CA THR A 137 -10.03 -10.41 -2.09
C THR A 137 -8.90 -10.28 -1.08
N ASN A 138 -9.06 -10.87 0.11
CA ASN A 138 -7.98 -10.97 1.09
C ASN A 138 -6.98 -12.05 0.65
N LEU A 139 -5.76 -11.64 0.31
CA LEU A 139 -4.69 -12.55 -0.09
C LEU A 139 -3.92 -13.10 1.13
N SER A 140 -4.06 -12.50 2.29
CA SER A 140 -3.54 -12.97 3.57
C SER A 140 -4.52 -13.92 4.26
N ASP A 141 -5.17 -14.80 3.51
CA ASP A 141 -6.09 -15.82 4.02
C ASP A 141 -5.32 -17.10 4.40
N PRO A 142 -5.59 -17.73 5.56
CA PRO A 142 -4.90 -18.95 6.00
C PRO A 142 -4.97 -20.14 5.05
N SER A 143 -5.93 -20.17 4.14
CA SER A 143 -6.04 -21.22 3.12
C SER A 143 -5.06 -21.08 1.97
N ARG A 144 -4.36 -19.96 1.86
CA ARG A 144 -3.42 -19.72 0.77
C ARG A 144 -2.06 -20.37 1.02
N PRO A 145 -1.44 -20.97 -0.01
CA PRO A 145 -0.11 -21.54 0.10
C PRO A 145 0.94 -20.53 0.58
N GLY A 146 1.75 -20.91 1.56
CA GLY A 146 2.79 -20.08 2.14
C GLY A 146 2.28 -19.02 3.13
N TYR A 147 1.01 -19.06 3.53
CA TYR A 147 0.44 -18.12 4.52
C TYR A 147 1.21 -18.12 5.84
N GLU A 148 1.84 -19.21 6.23
CA GLU A 148 2.68 -19.30 7.40
C GLU A 148 3.79 -18.23 7.42
N GLN A 149 4.26 -17.76 6.26
CA GLN A 149 5.21 -16.66 6.16
C GLN A 149 4.57 -15.33 6.57
N VAL A 150 3.33 -15.10 6.12
CA VAL A 150 2.56 -13.91 6.52
C VAL A 150 2.30 -13.94 8.02
N ALA A 151 1.83 -15.06 8.54
CA ALA A 151 1.53 -15.21 9.98
C ALA A 151 2.76 -15.02 10.87
N ALA A 152 3.94 -15.46 10.39
CA ALA A 152 5.19 -15.36 11.16
C ALA A 152 5.81 -13.96 11.14
N TYR A 153 5.71 -13.23 10.00
CA TYR A 153 6.54 -12.06 9.75
C TYR A 153 5.76 -10.76 9.48
N SER A 154 4.44 -10.75 9.66
CA SER A 154 3.67 -9.53 9.42
C SER A 154 2.70 -9.19 10.54
N THR A 155 3.11 -8.30 11.43
CA THR A 155 2.18 -7.55 12.29
C THR A 155 1.57 -6.38 11.51
N PHE A 156 2.37 -5.77 10.64
CA PHE A 156 1.96 -4.71 9.70
C PHE A 156 2.57 -4.97 8.32
N LEU A 157 1.82 -4.61 7.27
CA LEU A 157 2.33 -4.41 5.93
C LEU A 157 2.37 -2.90 5.66
N TRP A 158 3.60 -2.35 5.55
CA TRP A 158 3.79 -0.91 5.46
C TRP A 158 3.74 -0.37 4.04
N ASP A 159 4.26 -1.15 3.10
CA ASP A 159 4.40 -0.70 1.72
C ASP A 159 4.27 -1.89 0.77
N VAL A 160 3.94 -1.61 -0.48
CA VAL A 160 3.76 -2.60 -1.53
C VAL A 160 4.40 -2.13 -2.83
N ALA A 161 5.14 -3.03 -3.47
CA ALA A 161 5.70 -2.83 -4.81
C ALA A 161 5.31 -4.01 -5.71
N VAL A 162 5.25 -3.76 -7.02
CA VAL A 162 4.89 -4.76 -8.02
C VAL A 162 5.96 -4.78 -9.11
N ASP A 163 6.30 -5.95 -9.62
CA ASP A 163 7.21 -6.09 -10.75
C ASP A 163 6.48 -6.29 -12.10
N GLU A 164 7.24 -6.38 -13.17
CA GLU A 164 6.73 -6.56 -14.54
C GLU A 164 6.01 -7.89 -14.80
N HIS A 165 6.01 -8.80 -13.82
CA HIS A 165 5.31 -10.09 -13.85
C HIS A 165 4.12 -10.13 -12.90
N ASP A 166 3.69 -8.98 -12.38
CA ASP A 166 2.65 -8.84 -11.37
C ASP A 166 2.93 -9.58 -10.05
N ARG A 167 4.20 -9.88 -9.75
CA ARG A 167 4.58 -10.39 -8.44
C ARG A 167 4.58 -9.22 -7.46
N VAL A 168 3.93 -9.43 -6.33
CA VAL A 168 3.69 -8.40 -5.33
C VAL A 168 4.67 -8.58 -4.18
N TYR A 169 5.37 -7.52 -3.83
CA TYR A 169 6.32 -7.48 -2.72
C TYR A 169 5.76 -6.58 -1.63
N VAL A 170 5.74 -7.06 -0.41
CA VAL A 170 5.25 -6.29 0.75
C VAL A 170 6.33 -6.11 1.82
N ALA A 171 6.43 -4.89 2.31
CA ALA A 171 7.29 -4.51 3.41
C ALA A 171 6.61 -4.81 4.74
N THR A 172 7.29 -5.50 5.66
CA THR A 172 6.68 -5.94 6.91
C THR A 172 7.30 -5.32 8.15
N GLN A 173 6.52 -5.33 9.22
CA GLN A 173 7.00 -5.18 10.59
C GLN A 173 6.67 -6.45 11.37
N SER A 174 7.63 -6.96 12.14
CA SER A 174 7.38 -8.03 13.09
C SER A 174 8.37 -8.03 14.25
N ASN A 175 8.04 -8.77 15.31
CA ASN A 175 8.96 -9.00 16.43
C ASN A 175 10.16 -9.89 16.05
N HIS A 176 10.14 -10.51 14.88
CA HIS A 176 11.19 -11.37 14.35
C HIS A 176 12.12 -10.63 13.36
N GLY A 177 11.88 -9.35 13.11
CA GLY A 177 12.62 -8.52 12.16
C GLY A 177 11.72 -8.00 11.06
N GLY A 178 12.21 -7.02 10.29
CA GLY A 178 11.57 -6.55 9.07
C GLY A 178 11.89 -7.48 7.91
N HIS A 179 10.86 -8.01 7.26
CA HIS A 179 10.96 -8.93 6.13
C HIS A 179 10.36 -8.32 4.86
N ILE A 180 10.67 -8.91 3.72
CA ILE A 180 9.96 -8.68 2.47
C ILE A 180 9.33 -10.00 2.04
N LEU A 181 8.01 -10.02 2.04
CA LEU A 181 7.25 -11.16 1.56
C LEU A 181 6.86 -10.93 0.10
N ARG A 182 7.00 -11.95 -0.73
CA ARG A 182 6.54 -11.95 -2.12
C ARG A 182 5.29 -12.80 -2.24
N TYR A 183 4.25 -12.24 -2.83
CA TYR A 183 3.10 -12.98 -3.32
C TYR A 183 3.20 -13.13 -4.84
N ASP A 184 3.22 -14.35 -5.33
CA ASP A 184 3.22 -14.65 -6.76
C ASP A 184 1.83 -15.18 -7.15
N PRO A 185 0.99 -14.39 -7.82
CA PRO A 185 -0.38 -14.77 -8.14
C PRO A 185 -0.44 -15.93 -9.16
N SER A 186 0.59 -16.12 -9.99
CA SER A 186 0.65 -17.17 -11.02
C SER A 186 1.04 -18.55 -10.46
N ALA A 187 1.64 -18.58 -9.29
CA ALA A 187 2.10 -19.83 -8.68
C ALA A 187 0.93 -20.75 -8.27
N ASN A 188 1.24 -22.05 -8.06
CA ASN A 188 0.27 -23.04 -7.61
C ASN A 188 -1.01 -23.12 -8.48
N GLN A 189 -0.85 -23.07 -9.80
CA GLN A 189 -1.96 -23.14 -10.75
C GLN A 189 -2.95 -21.94 -10.59
N GLY A 190 -2.42 -20.76 -10.31
CA GLY A 190 -3.19 -19.52 -10.12
C GLY A 190 -3.81 -19.37 -8.73
N ARG A 191 -3.47 -20.23 -7.76
CA ARG A 191 -3.92 -20.07 -6.37
C ARG A 191 -3.06 -19.09 -5.58
N GLY A 192 -1.93 -18.69 -6.16
CA GLY A 192 -0.93 -17.84 -5.54
C GLY A 192 -0.01 -18.57 -4.56
N GLN A 193 1.10 -17.94 -4.24
CA GLN A 193 2.10 -18.44 -3.29
C GLN A 193 2.77 -17.29 -2.57
N TRP A 194 2.82 -17.39 -1.26
CA TRP A 194 3.66 -16.53 -0.44
C TRP A 194 5.08 -17.11 -0.27
N THR A 195 6.07 -16.24 -0.26
CA THR A 195 7.49 -16.60 -0.05
C THR A 195 8.18 -15.46 0.69
N ASP A 196 8.94 -15.77 1.73
CA ASP A 196 9.87 -14.81 2.32
C ASP A 196 11.13 -14.74 1.45
N LEU A 197 11.48 -13.54 0.96
CA LEU A 197 12.66 -13.35 0.12
C LEU A 197 13.96 -13.47 0.92
N LEU A 198 13.94 -13.09 2.18
CA LEU A 198 15.12 -13.02 3.04
C LEU A 198 14.77 -13.63 4.42
N PRO A 199 14.81 -14.96 4.57
CA PRO A 199 14.39 -15.64 5.81
C PRO A 199 15.12 -15.20 7.09
N GLY A 200 16.26 -14.49 6.96
CA GLY A 200 16.98 -13.89 8.08
C GLY A 200 16.62 -12.43 8.36
N GLY A 201 15.57 -11.90 7.68
CA GLY A 201 15.22 -10.49 7.69
C GLY A 201 16.08 -9.63 6.77
N VAL A 202 15.60 -8.44 6.43
CA VAL A 202 16.27 -7.52 5.49
C VAL A 202 17.55 -6.94 6.10
N GLN A 203 17.52 -6.64 7.39
CA GLN A 203 18.65 -6.12 8.13
C GLN A 203 18.62 -6.56 9.59
N ALA A 204 19.69 -7.13 10.07
CA ALA A 204 19.78 -7.57 11.46
C ALA A 204 19.54 -6.42 12.46
N GLY A 205 18.67 -6.67 13.43
CA GLY A 205 18.34 -5.72 14.48
C GLY A 205 17.29 -4.66 14.14
N GLU A 206 16.78 -4.64 12.90
CA GLU A 206 15.69 -3.79 12.47
C GLU A 206 14.37 -4.59 12.45
N SER A 207 13.35 -4.06 13.09
CA SER A 207 12.02 -4.70 13.13
C SER A 207 11.16 -4.35 11.92
N ASP A 208 11.53 -3.28 11.19
CA ASP A 208 10.71 -2.70 10.14
C ASP A 208 11.44 -2.63 8.81
N VAL A 209 10.72 -2.99 7.75
CA VAL A 209 10.90 -2.46 6.40
C VAL A 209 9.72 -1.50 6.19
N ARG A 210 10.02 -0.20 5.96
CA ARG A 210 9.01 0.86 5.91
C ARG A 210 8.63 1.28 4.51
N SER A 211 9.52 1.08 3.56
CA SER A 211 9.28 1.50 2.19
C SER A 211 9.93 0.56 1.20
N LEU A 212 9.28 0.41 0.04
CA LEU A 212 9.74 -0.38 -1.08
C LEU A 212 9.69 0.46 -2.36
N ALA A 213 10.63 0.21 -3.26
CA ALA A 213 10.55 0.61 -4.65
C ALA A 213 11.13 -0.50 -5.51
N TYR A 214 10.49 -0.80 -6.64
CA TYR A 214 10.95 -1.78 -7.60
C TYR A 214 11.49 -1.09 -8.85
N ASP A 215 12.60 -1.56 -9.38
CA ASP A 215 13.14 -1.14 -10.65
C ASP A 215 14.02 -2.25 -11.29
N ASN A 216 13.68 -2.65 -12.51
CA ASN A 216 14.50 -3.52 -13.37
C ASN A 216 15.10 -4.75 -12.65
N GLY A 217 14.29 -5.52 -11.95
CA GLY A 217 14.71 -6.75 -11.26
C GLY A 217 15.31 -6.51 -9.88
N PHE A 218 15.28 -5.28 -9.38
CA PHE A 218 15.76 -4.95 -8.04
C PHE A 218 14.67 -4.32 -7.19
N LEU A 219 14.59 -4.76 -5.94
CA LEU A 219 13.87 -4.04 -4.88
C LEU A 219 14.86 -3.15 -4.10
N TYR A 220 14.38 -1.99 -3.73
CA TYR A 220 15.04 -1.08 -2.79
C TYR A 220 14.16 -0.99 -1.56
N ALA A 221 14.70 -1.40 -0.41
CA ALA A 221 13.99 -1.45 0.85
C ALA A 221 14.54 -0.42 1.82
N GLY A 222 13.69 0.45 2.31
CA GLY A 222 14.00 1.38 3.39
C GLY A 222 13.74 0.71 4.73
N THR A 223 14.77 0.53 5.54
CA THR A 223 14.66 -0.05 6.88
C THR A 223 14.57 1.02 7.96
N GLY A 224 14.21 0.63 9.15
CA GLY A 224 14.22 1.51 10.31
C GLY A 224 14.02 0.77 11.61
N THR A 225 14.20 1.48 12.60
CA THR A 225 14.04 1.62 14.03
C THR A 225 15.31 2.04 14.74
N LYS A 226 16.49 1.51 14.38
CA LYS A 226 17.77 1.82 15.05
C LYS A 226 18.80 2.37 14.09
N ASN A 227 18.97 1.74 12.93
CA ASN A 227 19.97 2.09 11.93
C ASN A 227 19.36 2.12 10.53
N PRO A 228 18.55 3.14 10.22
CA PRO A 228 17.88 3.23 8.93
C PRO A 228 18.86 3.14 7.77
N SER A 229 18.54 2.32 6.80
CA SER A 229 19.39 2.09 5.63
C SER A 229 18.55 1.72 4.41
N ILE A 230 19.16 1.82 3.24
CA ILE A 230 18.61 1.29 2.00
C ILE A 230 19.28 -0.05 1.71
N VAL A 231 18.50 -1.08 1.53
CA VAL A 231 18.97 -2.40 1.09
C VAL A 231 18.45 -2.66 -0.31
N ARG A 232 19.36 -2.91 -1.25
CA ARG A 232 19.01 -3.34 -2.62
C ARG A 232 18.99 -4.86 -2.66
N ILE A 233 17.91 -5.44 -3.19
CA ILE A 233 17.70 -6.88 -3.28
C ILE A 233 17.48 -7.24 -4.75
N ASN A 234 18.24 -8.20 -5.26
CA ASN A 234 18.00 -8.78 -6.57
C ASN A 234 16.84 -9.80 -6.47
N THR A 235 15.74 -9.59 -7.17
CA THR A 235 14.51 -10.39 -7.05
C THR A 235 14.62 -11.79 -7.63
N SER A 236 15.63 -12.06 -8.47
CA SER A 236 15.88 -13.37 -9.06
C SER A 236 16.77 -14.27 -8.19
N THR A 237 17.71 -13.66 -7.47
CA THR A 237 18.72 -14.40 -6.68
C THR A 237 18.53 -14.24 -5.18
N ASN A 238 17.68 -13.32 -4.74
CA ASN A 238 17.49 -12.86 -3.37
C ASN A 238 18.79 -12.30 -2.73
N ALA A 239 19.80 -11.98 -3.55
CA ALA A 239 21.04 -11.36 -3.05
C ALA A 239 20.75 -9.94 -2.58
N ALA A 240 21.05 -9.66 -1.32
CA ALA A 240 20.84 -8.36 -0.68
C ALA A 240 22.17 -7.62 -0.50
N THR A 241 22.15 -6.31 -0.74
CA THR A 241 23.31 -5.44 -0.56
C THR A 241 22.86 -4.13 0.09
N ARG A 242 23.44 -3.80 1.23
CA ARG A 242 23.23 -2.50 1.88
C ARG A 242 23.92 -1.41 1.05
N LEU A 243 23.17 -0.37 0.71
CA LEU A 243 23.71 0.78 0.00
C LEU A 243 24.32 1.78 0.98
N ALA A 244 25.40 2.42 0.56
CA ALA A 244 25.99 3.53 1.31
C ALA A 244 25.07 4.76 1.19
N VAL A 245 24.49 5.16 2.29
CA VAL A 245 23.72 6.42 2.39
C VAL A 245 24.57 7.40 3.22
N PRO A 246 24.79 8.63 2.75
CA PRO A 246 25.55 9.61 3.50
C PRO A 246 24.94 9.84 4.89
N SER A 247 25.78 9.86 5.92
CA SER A 247 25.31 9.93 7.32
C SER A 247 24.46 11.17 7.63
N HIS A 248 24.69 12.28 6.92
CA HIS A 248 23.89 13.50 7.08
C HIS A 248 22.45 13.33 6.57
N VAL A 249 22.17 12.33 5.73
CA VAL A 249 20.82 12.02 5.24
C VAL A 249 20.06 11.18 6.26
N THR A 250 20.74 10.29 6.97
CA THR A 250 20.14 9.38 7.94
C THR A 250 20.23 9.87 9.39
N ALA A 251 21.00 10.94 9.64
CA ALA A 251 21.18 11.48 10.99
C ALA A 251 19.84 11.90 11.63
N GLY A 252 19.53 11.31 12.77
CA GLY A 252 18.31 11.60 13.51
C GLY A 252 17.02 10.95 12.96
N LEU A 253 17.12 10.17 11.87
CA LEU A 253 15.99 9.39 11.38
C LEU A 253 15.89 8.07 12.14
N SER A 254 14.66 7.68 12.45
CA SER A 254 14.35 6.33 12.93
C SER A 254 13.96 5.38 11.79
N HIS A 255 13.39 5.91 10.69
CA HIS A 255 12.87 5.14 9.56
C HIS A 255 13.15 5.83 8.23
N LEU A 256 13.16 5.05 7.14
CA LEU A 256 13.09 5.55 5.76
C LEU A 256 11.67 5.27 5.24
N GLU A 257 10.82 6.28 5.40
CA GLU A 257 9.35 6.15 5.23
C GLU A 257 8.91 6.04 3.77
N ARG A 258 9.70 6.56 2.81
CA ARG A 258 9.35 6.52 1.40
C ARG A 258 10.56 6.44 0.50
N LEU A 259 10.54 5.47 -0.41
CA LEU A 259 11.51 5.34 -1.48
C LEU A 259 10.81 5.49 -2.84
N GLN A 260 11.49 6.11 -3.78
CA GLN A 260 11.06 6.16 -5.17
C GLN A 260 12.29 5.96 -6.06
N VAL A 261 12.18 5.11 -7.07
CA VAL A 261 13.14 5.02 -8.14
C VAL A 261 12.64 5.89 -9.28
N LYS A 262 13.49 6.79 -9.74
CA LYS A 262 13.22 7.62 -10.91
C LYS A 262 14.04 7.08 -12.06
N ALA A 263 13.36 6.65 -13.13
CA ALA A 263 14.02 6.34 -14.38
C ALA A 263 14.82 7.57 -14.86
N GLY A 264 16.08 7.35 -15.20
CA GLY A 264 17.02 8.38 -15.66
C GLY A 264 16.69 8.86 -17.09
#